data_4e6c5d567b50f32c02468d117fcd1625
#
_entry.id   4e6c5d567b50f32c02468d117fcd1625
#
_cell.length_a   1.000
_cell.length_b   1.000
_cell.length_c   1.000
_cell.angle_alpha   90.00
_cell.angle_beta   90.00
_cell.angle_gamma   90.00
#
_symmetry.space_group_name_H-M   'P 1'
#
loop_
_entity.id
_entity.type
_entity.pdbx_description
1 polymer ?
#
loop_
_entity_poly.entity_id
_entity_poly.type
_entity_poly.pdbx_seq_one_letter_code
_entity_poly.pdbx_strand_id
1 'polypeptide(L)'
;MRLRRAALTLGMTCTAHLGHPEEDDESIRDKMMALDFATQAQEMKAIAGQPDFALGSVHAVTGQGAVVIASASGSQLAALAWGAANVIFVVGAQKLVPTLEAARERIFKQSLKLEDARAIAAYGQNSSVGKILEIHQELPGRIHIVLIRQSVGF
;
A
#
# COMPACT_ATOMS: atom_id res chain seq x y z
N MET A 1 -15.63 -3.88 -19.64
CA MET A 1 -14.70 -4.05 -18.53
C MET A 1 -15.49 -3.84 -17.24
N ARG A 2 -15.88 -4.93 -16.58
CA ARG A 2 -16.65 -4.84 -15.32
C ARG A 2 -15.65 -4.73 -14.18
N LEU A 3 -15.51 -3.54 -13.59
CA LEU A 3 -14.91 -3.37 -12.28
C LEU A 3 -15.79 -4.13 -11.27
N ARG A 4 -15.44 -5.38 -10.99
CA ARG A 4 -16.04 -6.09 -9.86
C ARG A 4 -15.64 -5.33 -8.59
N ARG A 5 -16.60 -5.15 -7.69
CA ARG A 5 -16.48 -4.48 -6.40
C ARG A 5 -15.29 -5.04 -5.62
N ALA A 6 -14.13 -4.40 -5.74
CA ALA A 6 -13.12 -4.50 -4.71
C ALA A 6 -13.78 -3.91 -3.46
N ALA A 7 -14.03 -4.74 -2.47
CA ALA A 7 -14.42 -4.25 -1.16
C ALA A 7 -13.22 -3.46 -0.64
N LEU A 8 -13.27 -2.14 -0.83
CA LEU A 8 -12.39 -1.18 -0.19
C LEU A 8 -12.68 -1.27 1.32
N THR A 9 -12.00 -2.17 2.01
CA THR A 9 -11.89 -2.09 3.46
C THR A 9 -10.95 -0.92 3.75
N LEU A 10 -11.54 0.26 3.81
CA LEU A 10 -10.91 1.52 4.18
C LEU A 10 -10.35 1.37 5.61
N GLY A 11 -9.07 1.31 5.75
CA GLY A 11 -8.38 1.18 7.04
C GLY A 11 -7.14 0.31 7.02
N MET A 12 -6.93 -0.48 5.99
CA MET A 12 -5.68 -1.22 5.79
C MET A 12 -4.84 -0.53 4.73
N THR A 13 -3.56 -0.34 5.00
CA THR A 13 -2.54 -0.26 3.98
C THR A 13 -2.46 -1.63 3.30
N CYS A 14 -3.57 -2.09 2.76
CA CYS A 14 -3.62 -3.35 2.05
C CYS A 14 -3.31 -3.05 0.59
N THR A 15 -2.12 -3.42 0.18
CA THR A 15 -1.81 -3.52 -1.23
C THR A 15 -2.64 -4.68 -1.76
N ALA A 16 -3.77 -4.40 -2.38
CA ALA A 16 -4.50 -5.40 -3.12
C ALA A 16 -3.71 -5.63 -4.41
N HIS A 17 -3.14 -6.81 -4.54
CA HIS A 17 -2.51 -7.25 -5.76
C HIS A 17 -3.62 -7.77 -6.66
N LEU A 18 -3.79 -7.12 -7.80
CA LEU A 18 -4.70 -7.58 -8.84
C LEU A 18 -3.90 -8.52 -9.75
N GLY A 19 -4.36 -9.76 -9.91
CA GLY A 19 -3.76 -10.73 -10.82
C GLY A 19 -3.90 -10.31 -12.30
N HIS A 20 -3.31 -11.09 -13.17
CA HIS A 20 -3.39 -10.91 -14.62
C HIS A 20 -4.87 -10.98 -15.09
N PRO A 21 -5.30 -10.19 -16.09
CA PRO A 21 -6.69 -10.16 -16.55
C PRO A 21 -7.22 -11.50 -17.12
N GLU A 22 -6.33 -12.43 -17.43
CA GLU A 22 -6.63 -13.73 -18.02
C GLU A 22 -6.48 -14.92 -17.05
N GLU A 23 -6.03 -14.67 -15.81
CA GLU A 23 -5.99 -15.72 -14.79
C GLU A 23 -7.32 -15.81 -14.05
N ASP A 24 -7.76 -17.04 -13.81
CA ASP A 24 -8.94 -17.37 -13.03
C ASP A 24 -9.02 -16.56 -11.73
N ASP A 25 -10.22 -16.22 -11.31
CA ASP A 25 -10.68 -15.29 -10.24
C ASP A 25 -9.94 -15.32 -8.87
N GLU A 26 -8.83 -16.05 -8.73
CA GLU A 26 -8.05 -16.14 -7.51
C GLU A 26 -7.07 -14.96 -7.40
N SER A 27 -7.37 -14.05 -6.50
CA SER A 27 -6.51 -12.89 -6.28
C SER A 27 -5.12 -13.32 -5.77
N ILE A 28 -4.07 -12.57 -6.09
CA ILE A 28 -2.71 -12.78 -5.54
C ILE A 28 -2.75 -12.87 -4.00
N ARG A 29 -3.65 -12.12 -3.36
CA ARG A 29 -3.87 -12.20 -1.93
C ARG A 29 -4.32 -13.61 -1.49
N ASP A 30 -5.25 -14.23 -2.21
CA ASP A 30 -5.77 -15.54 -1.86
C ASP A 30 -4.69 -16.60 -2.06
N LYS A 31 -3.92 -16.51 -3.14
CA LYS A 31 -2.71 -17.34 -3.37
C LYS A 31 -1.71 -17.19 -2.21
N MET A 32 -1.42 -15.96 -1.78
CA MET A 32 -0.53 -15.71 -0.64
C MET A 32 -1.07 -16.24 0.69
N MET A 33 -2.38 -16.13 0.91
CA MET A 33 -3.01 -16.61 2.15
C MET A 33 -3.07 -18.15 2.24
N ALA A 34 -2.96 -18.84 1.10
CA ALA A 34 -2.88 -20.30 1.04
C ALA A 34 -1.48 -20.84 1.38
N LEU A 35 -0.44 -19.98 1.36
CA LEU A 35 0.94 -20.37 1.63
C LEU A 35 1.27 -20.31 3.14
N ASP A 36 2.04 -21.29 3.61
CA ASP A 36 2.60 -21.25 4.96
C ASP A 36 3.82 -20.33 5.01
N PHE A 37 3.70 -19.25 5.78
CA PHE A 37 4.78 -18.27 5.94
C PHE A 37 6.08 -18.86 6.50
N ALA A 38 5.99 -19.88 7.35
CA ALA A 38 7.18 -20.48 7.98
C ALA A 38 8.03 -21.27 6.96
N THR A 39 7.38 -21.92 6.00
CA THR A 39 8.04 -22.84 5.04
C THR A 39 8.11 -22.29 3.62
N GLN A 40 7.17 -21.40 3.24
CA GLN A 40 7.00 -20.89 1.87
C GLN A 40 7.24 -19.38 1.72
N ALA A 41 7.99 -18.78 2.64
CA ALA A 41 8.24 -17.34 2.65
C ALA A 41 8.87 -16.79 1.36
N GLN A 42 9.69 -17.58 0.67
CA GLN A 42 10.32 -17.16 -0.60
C GLN A 42 9.30 -17.13 -1.74
N GLU A 43 8.41 -18.09 -1.80
CA GLU A 43 7.31 -18.13 -2.78
C GLU A 43 6.35 -16.96 -2.57
N MET A 44 5.95 -16.72 -1.33
CA MET A 44 5.16 -15.52 -0.98
C MET A 44 5.82 -14.22 -1.45
N LYS A 45 7.12 -14.07 -1.22
CA LYS A 45 7.86 -12.87 -1.65
C LYS A 45 7.94 -12.75 -3.18
N ALA A 46 8.09 -13.86 -3.88
CA ALA A 46 8.11 -13.88 -5.34
C ALA A 46 6.76 -13.45 -5.92
N ILE A 47 5.66 -14.01 -5.41
CA ILE A 47 4.30 -13.67 -5.83
C ILE A 47 3.97 -12.20 -5.50
N ALA A 48 4.26 -11.75 -4.27
CA ALA A 48 3.96 -10.41 -3.81
C ALA A 48 4.85 -9.32 -4.44
N GLY A 49 6.05 -9.70 -4.88
CA GLY A 49 7.07 -8.75 -5.31
C GLY A 49 6.90 -8.23 -6.74
N GLN A 50 6.21 -8.96 -7.62
CA GLN A 50 6.14 -8.66 -9.06
C GLN A 50 4.73 -8.80 -9.65
N PRO A 51 3.71 -8.15 -9.07
CA PRO A 51 2.37 -8.17 -9.65
C PRO A 51 2.27 -7.25 -10.88
N ASP A 52 1.34 -7.54 -11.80
CA ASP A 52 1.02 -6.62 -12.89
C ASP A 52 0.44 -5.31 -12.37
N PHE A 53 -0.39 -5.39 -11.34
CA PHE A 53 -1.00 -4.23 -10.70
C PHE A 53 -0.85 -4.29 -9.18
N ALA A 54 -0.38 -3.18 -8.58
CA ALA A 54 -0.45 -2.94 -7.16
C ALA A 54 -1.44 -1.81 -6.87
N LEU A 55 -2.47 -2.12 -6.08
CA LEU A 55 -3.46 -1.14 -5.63
C LEU A 55 -3.24 -0.85 -4.15
N GLY A 56 -3.14 0.41 -3.80
CA GLY A 56 -2.93 0.79 -2.40
C GLY A 56 -3.23 2.24 -2.09
N SER A 57 -2.78 2.67 -0.95
CA SER A 57 -2.78 4.07 -0.55
C SER A 57 -1.40 4.46 -0.02
N VAL A 58 -1.23 5.73 0.22
CA VAL A 58 0.02 6.32 0.72
C VAL A 58 -0.21 6.96 2.09
N HIS A 59 0.87 7.23 2.81
CA HIS A 59 0.81 7.97 4.06
C HIS A 59 0.79 9.48 3.81
N ALA A 60 1.49 9.93 2.77
CA ALA A 60 1.45 11.33 2.34
C ALA A 60 1.84 11.49 0.86
N VAL A 61 1.38 12.59 0.26
CA VAL A 61 1.86 13.13 -1.01
C VAL A 61 2.28 14.56 -0.75
N THR A 62 3.49 14.92 -1.14
CA THR A 62 4.01 16.28 -0.94
C THR A 62 3.54 17.24 -2.02
N GLY A 63 3.64 18.55 -1.75
CA GLY A 63 3.34 19.58 -2.75
C GLY A 63 4.24 19.53 -4.00
N GLN A 64 5.38 18.84 -3.93
CA GLN A 64 6.29 18.62 -5.06
C GLN A 64 6.05 17.26 -5.76
N GLY A 65 5.04 16.50 -5.34
CA GLY A 65 4.66 15.23 -5.95
C GLY A 65 5.38 13.99 -5.39
N ALA A 66 6.26 14.13 -4.41
CA ALA A 66 6.85 12.96 -3.77
C ALA A 66 5.80 12.17 -2.98
N VAL A 67 5.85 10.84 -3.10
CA VAL A 67 4.95 9.90 -2.44
C VAL A 67 5.68 9.23 -1.28
N VAL A 68 5.06 9.18 -0.10
CA VAL A 68 5.67 8.61 1.11
C VAL A 68 4.80 7.50 1.67
N ILE A 69 5.43 6.33 1.87
CA ILE A 69 4.75 5.10 2.33
C ILE A 69 5.54 4.49 3.47
N ALA A 70 4.90 4.22 4.59
CA ALA A 70 5.48 3.49 5.71
C ALA A 70 4.99 2.04 5.75
N SER A 71 5.80 1.15 6.29
CA SER A 71 5.46 -0.25 6.48
C SER A 71 6.21 -0.82 7.69
N ALA A 72 5.57 -1.69 8.44
CA ALA A 72 6.23 -2.42 9.52
C ALA A 72 7.21 -3.46 8.96
N SER A 73 6.75 -4.38 8.12
CA SER A 73 7.57 -5.46 7.54
C SER A 73 8.27 -5.08 6.23
N GLY A 74 7.65 -4.19 5.44
CA GLY A 74 8.08 -3.86 4.08
C GLY A 74 7.49 -4.76 3.01
N SER A 75 6.54 -5.63 3.35
CA SER A 75 5.99 -6.64 2.43
C SER A 75 5.42 -6.06 1.14
N GLN A 76 4.76 -4.89 1.21
CA GLN A 76 4.24 -4.22 0.01
C GLN A 76 5.26 -3.34 -0.71
N LEU A 77 6.37 -2.96 -0.04
CA LEU A 77 7.28 -1.95 -0.60
C LEU A 77 8.03 -2.44 -1.84
N ALA A 78 8.30 -3.74 -1.95
CA ALA A 78 8.97 -4.32 -3.11
C ALA A 78 8.17 -4.09 -4.40
N ALA A 79 6.87 -4.39 -4.37
CA ALA A 79 5.96 -4.15 -5.49
C ALA A 79 5.84 -2.65 -5.81
N LEU A 80 5.67 -1.81 -4.79
CA LEU A 80 5.48 -0.37 -4.96
C LEU A 80 6.74 0.33 -5.46
N ALA A 81 7.92 -0.07 -4.95
CA ALA A 81 9.19 0.54 -5.32
C ALA A 81 9.61 0.19 -6.76
N TRP A 82 9.41 -1.07 -7.17
CA TRP A 82 9.92 -1.54 -8.46
C TRP A 82 9.12 -2.67 -9.10
N GLY A 83 8.67 -3.67 -8.33
CA GLY A 83 8.24 -4.95 -8.87
C GLY A 83 6.93 -4.89 -9.66
N ALA A 84 5.98 -4.04 -9.29
CA ALA A 84 4.70 -3.94 -10.00
C ALA A 84 4.86 -3.22 -11.34
N ALA A 85 4.26 -3.76 -12.40
CA ALA A 85 4.22 -3.11 -13.71
C ALA A 85 3.37 -1.82 -13.66
N ASN A 86 2.30 -1.82 -12.86
CA ASN A 86 1.43 -0.66 -12.66
C ASN A 86 1.13 -0.49 -11.16
N VAL A 87 1.13 0.75 -10.69
CA VAL A 87 0.76 1.08 -9.31
C VAL A 87 -0.37 2.09 -9.32
N ILE A 88 -1.43 1.83 -8.57
CA ILE A 88 -2.57 2.74 -8.44
C ILE A 88 -2.71 3.10 -6.97
N PHE A 89 -2.47 4.37 -6.64
CA PHE A 89 -2.70 4.90 -5.31
C PHE A 89 -4.02 5.65 -5.24
N VAL A 90 -4.89 5.23 -4.30
CA VAL A 90 -6.11 5.95 -3.94
C VAL A 90 -5.79 6.79 -2.71
N VAL A 91 -5.83 8.11 -2.87
CA VAL A 91 -5.30 9.08 -1.90
C VAL A 91 -6.40 10.05 -1.47
N GLY A 92 -6.73 10.08 -0.18
CA GLY A 92 -7.61 11.10 0.38
C GLY A 92 -6.91 12.45 0.50
N ALA A 93 -7.65 13.54 0.33
CA ALA A 93 -7.10 14.90 0.34
C ALA A 93 -6.36 15.27 1.63
N GLN A 94 -6.71 14.66 2.77
CA GLN A 94 -6.01 14.87 4.06
C GLN A 94 -4.57 14.37 4.08
N LYS A 95 -4.15 13.62 3.05
CA LYS A 95 -2.79 13.08 2.92
C LYS A 95 -1.86 14.02 2.12
N LEU A 96 -2.39 15.12 1.61
CA LEU A 96 -1.58 16.14 0.96
C LEU A 96 -0.85 16.98 2.00
N VAL A 97 0.46 17.08 1.88
CA VAL A 97 1.32 17.83 2.81
C VAL A 97 2.30 18.70 2.05
N PRO A 98 2.79 19.81 2.65
CA PRO A 98 3.67 20.73 1.92
C PRO A 98 5.07 20.16 1.65
N THR A 99 5.66 19.41 2.59
CA THR A 99 7.08 18.98 2.53
C THR A 99 7.28 17.52 2.93
N LEU A 100 8.47 16.99 2.69
CA LEU A 100 8.84 15.64 3.16
C LEU A 100 8.92 15.54 4.68
N GLU A 101 9.35 16.60 5.35
CA GLU A 101 9.35 16.65 6.82
C GLU A 101 7.94 16.52 7.36
N ALA A 102 6.98 17.26 6.79
CA ALA A 102 5.57 17.14 7.14
C ALA A 102 5.00 15.76 6.83
N ALA A 103 5.46 15.11 5.75
CA ALA A 103 5.08 13.75 5.41
C ALA A 103 5.57 12.74 6.45
N ARG A 104 6.84 12.83 6.86
CA ARG A 104 7.43 11.98 7.90
C ARG A 104 6.77 12.21 9.26
N GLU A 105 6.55 13.47 9.60
CA GLU A 105 5.85 13.85 10.84
C GLU A 105 4.43 13.26 10.87
N ARG A 106 3.69 13.32 9.76
CA ARG A 106 2.35 12.75 9.64
C ARG A 106 2.34 11.23 9.90
N ILE A 107 3.36 10.50 9.42
CA ILE A 107 3.48 9.05 9.69
C ILE A 107 3.45 8.78 11.19
N PHE A 108 4.32 9.44 11.96
CA PHE A 108 4.47 9.14 13.39
C PHE A 108 3.41 9.78 14.27
N LYS A 109 2.98 11.02 13.94
CA LYS A 109 2.02 11.74 14.78
C LYS A 109 0.56 11.35 14.51
N GLN A 110 0.24 10.87 13.32
CA GLN A 110 -1.13 10.57 12.91
C GLN A 110 -1.32 9.12 12.46
N SER A 111 -0.66 8.71 11.37
CA SER A 111 -0.95 7.41 10.74
C SER A 111 -0.61 6.24 11.67
N LEU A 112 0.54 6.26 12.33
CA LEU A 112 0.94 5.19 13.26
C LEU A 112 -0.04 5.06 14.43
N LYS A 113 -0.50 6.17 15.01
CA LYS A 113 -1.46 6.13 16.11
C LYS A 113 -2.79 5.48 15.73
N LEU A 114 -3.28 5.79 14.53
CA LEU A 114 -4.53 5.21 14.01
C LEU A 114 -4.34 3.73 13.66
N GLU A 115 -3.18 3.38 13.10
CA GLU A 115 -2.83 2.01 12.80
C GLU A 115 -2.61 1.18 14.09
N ASP A 116 -2.03 1.76 15.14
CA ASP A 116 -1.89 1.11 16.45
C ASP A 116 -3.25 0.73 17.02
N ALA A 117 -4.21 1.65 17.01
CA ALA A 117 -5.56 1.36 17.48
C ALA A 117 -6.21 0.21 16.70
N ARG A 118 -6.02 0.18 15.37
CA ARG A 118 -6.50 -0.90 14.51
C ARG A 118 -5.76 -2.22 14.78
N ALA A 119 -4.43 -2.18 14.90
CA ALA A 119 -3.60 -3.36 15.09
C ALA A 119 -3.85 -4.01 16.45
N ILE A 120 -4.02 -3.22 17.51
CA ILE A 120 -4.42 -3.72 18.83
C ILE A 120 -5.77 -4.42 18.76
N ALA A 121 -6.76 -3.80 18.10
CA ALA A 121 -8.09 -4.40 17.97
C ALA A 121 -8.09 -5.69 17.13
N ALA A 122 -7.24 -5.77 16.09
CA ALA A 122 -7.21 -6.91 15.18
C ALA A 122 -6.26 -8.03 15.61
N TYR A 123 -5.13 -7.70 16.26
CA TYR A 123 -4.03 -8.63 16.52
C TYR A 123 -3.54 -8.61 17.97
N GLY A 124 -4.07 -7.73 18.84
CA GLY A 124 -3.66 -7.61 20.24
C GLY A 124 -2.28 -6.99 20.46
N GLN A 125 -1.68 -6.36 19.46
CA GLN A 125 -0.35 -5.76 19.55
C GLN A 125 -0.26 -4.45 18.75
N ASN A 126 0.68 -3.58 19.15
CA ASN A 126 0.94 -2.33 18.44
C ASN A 126 1.56 -2.58 17.05
N SER A 127 1.33 -1.65 16.16
CA SER A 127 2.05 -1.57 14.90
C SER A 127 3.43 -0.92 15.08
N SER A 128 4.19 -0.80 14.00
CA SER A 128 5.48 -0.14 14.00
C SER A 128 5.81 0.43 12.62
N VAL A 129 6.76 1.37 12.59
CA VAL A 129 7.37 1.85 11.34
C VAL A 129 8.76 1.23 11.22
N GLY A 130 8.85 0.11 10.54
CA GLY A 130 10.13 -0.56 10.28
C GLY A 130 10.84 -0.03 9.03
N LYS A 131 10.06 0.45 8.04
CA LYS A 131 10.59 0.94 6.76
C LYS A 131 9.75 2.10 6.23
N ILE A 132 10.43 3.05 5.56
CA ILE A 132 9.78 4.14 4.83
C ILE A 132 10.31 4.12 3.40
N LEU A 133 9.40 4.16 2.43
CA LEU A 133 9.68 4.34 1.01
C LEU A 133 9.29 5.77 0.63
N GLU A 134 10.21 6.49 0.01
CA GLU A 134 9.99 7.80 -0.59
C GLU A 134 10.21 7.69 -2.09
N ILE A 135 9.20 7.98 -2.88
CA ILE A 135 9.26 7.97 -4.34
C ILE A 135 9.25 9.42 -4.81
N HIS A 136 10.39 9.90 -5.28
CA HIS A 136 10.56 11.27 -5.76
C HIS A 136 10.35 11.41 -7.26
N GLN A 137 10.63 10.34 -8.00
CA GLN A 137 10.52 10.30 -9.45
C GLN A 137 10.21 8.87 -9.89
N GLU A 138 9.44 8.73 -10.94
CA GLU A 138 9.09 7.44 -11.52
C GLU A 138 9.02 7.54 -13.05
N LEU A 139 9.10 6.40 -13.71
CA LEU A 139 8.87 6.31 -15.15
C LEU A 139 7.42 6.71 -15.49
N PRO A 140 7.22 7.51 -16.56
CA PRO A 140 5.87 7.90 -16.96
C PRO A 140 4.95 6.71 -17.18
N GLY A 141 3.75 6.76 -16.59
CA GLY A 141 2.71 5.77 -16.78
C GLY A 141 2.72 4.59 -15.81
N ARG A 142 3.77 4.41 -14.97
CA ARG A 142 3.78 3.30 -13.99
C ARG A 142 2.94 3.59 -12.74
N ILE A 143 3.04 4.80 -12.19
CA ILE A 143 2.29 5.20 -10.99
C ILE A 143 1.14 6.11 -11.36
N HIS A 144 -0.06 5.74 -10.93
CA HIS A 144 -1.28 6.52 -11.07
C HIS A 144 -1.80 6.90 -9.69
N ILE A 145 -2.09 8.20 -9.49
CA ILE A 145 -2.67 8.71 -8.24
C ILE A 145 -4.11 9.13 -8.51
N VAL A 146 -5.05 8.48 -7.82
CA VAL A 146 -6.46 8.85 -7.80
C VAL A 146 -6.70 9.66 -6.53
N LEU A 147 -6.77 10.99 -6.67
CA LEU A 147 -7.01 11.89 -5.56
C LEU A 147 -8.52 12.01 -5.27
N ILE A 148 -8.91 11.67 -4.05
CA ILE A 148 -10.28 11.80 -3.56
C ILE A 148 -10.37 13.06 -2.70
N ARG A 149 -11.31 13.97 -3.02
CA ARG A 149 -11.52 15.25 -2.33
C ARG A 149 -12.01 15.12 -0.88
N GLN A 150 -12.22 13.90 -0.42
CA GLN A 150 -12.68 13.60 0.94
C GLN A 150 -11.56 12.97 1.75
N SER A 151 -11.70 12.97 3.07
CA SER A 151 -10.84 12.20 3.96
C SER A 151 -11.13 10.72 3.80
N VAL A 152 -10.14 9.96 3.36
CA VAL A 152 -10.24 8.52 3.10
C VAL A 152 -9.02 7.81 3.65
N GLY A 153 -9.26 6.83 4.53
CA GLY A 153 -8.21 6.17 5.30
C GLY A 153 -7.51 7.12 6.28
N PHE A 154 -6.37 6.70 6.80
CA PHE A 154 -5.55 7.50 7.73
C PHE A 154 -4.15 7.78 7.22
#